data_0f121463971b56926cc29980575817d1
#
_entry.id   0f121463971b56926cc29980575817d1
#
_cell.length_a   1.000
_cell.length_b   1.000
_cell.length_c   1.000
_cell.angle_alpha   90.00
_cell.angle_beta   90.00
_cell.angle_gamma   90.00
#
_symmetry.space_group_name_H-M   'P 1'
#
loop_
_entity.id
_entity.type
_entity.pdbx_description
1 polymer ?
#
loop_
_entity_poly.entity_id
_entity_poly.type
_entity_poly.pdbx_seq_one_letter_code
_entity_poly.pdbx_strand_id
1 'polypeptide(L)'
;FPKLIYVLDEDNITEDSKYWHLTELAARCTAKRMVPDYISAKVMKELKQGNVYPCMGCRSFLTVEDDQRNPDGSHKFYGRFNQGVVTINLVDVACSAEGNMDRFWAILEERLELCHRALRYRHERLLGTISDVAPILWQYGALSRLKKGETIDKLLYNGYSTISLGYAGLYEMCMRMLGKSHTDPEARPFALKVMQRLNDK
;
A
#
# COMPACT_ATOMS: atom_id res chain seq x y z
N PHE A 1 13.88 8.87 -7.22
CA PHE A 1 14.41 9.25 -5.90
C PHE A 1 14.06 8.16 -4.90
N PRO A 2 15.03 7.44 -4.33
CA PRO A 2 14.74 6.37 -3.39
C PRO A 2 14.14 6.95 -2.10
N LYS A 3 13.13 6.30 -1.56
CA LYS A 3 12.55 6.65 -0.28
C LYS A 3 13.34 5.99 0.85
N LEU A 4 13.80 6.82 1.79
CA LEU A 4 14.51 6.34 2.98
C LEU A 4 13.50 5.92 4.04
N ILE A 5 13.70 4.74 4.59
CA ILE A 5 12.93 4.18 5.70
C ILE A 5 13.92 3.84 6.81
N TYR A 6 13.64 4.30 8.02
CA TYR A 6 14.45 4.02 9.19
C TYR A 6 13.66 3.15 10.17
N VAL A 7 14.20 1.98 10.48
CA VAL A 7 13.56 1.03 11.41
C VAL A 7 14.05 1.32 12.82
N LEU A 8 13.12 1.62 13.72
CA LEU A 8 13.36 1.78 15.14
C LEU A 8 13.29 0.40 15.81
N ASP A 9 14.39 -0.04 16.41
CA ASP A 9 14.50 -1.31 17.15
C ASP A 9 15.29 -1.08 18.46
N GLU A 10 15.39 -2.08 19.30
CA GLU A 10 15.97 -1.98 20.64
C GLU A 10 17.44 -1.50 20.65
N ASP A 11 18.18 -1.73 19.57
CA ASP A 11 19.58 -1.36 19.44
C ASP A 11 19.82 0.09 18.95
N ASN A 12 18.74 0.87 18.74
CA ASN A 12 18.86 2.24 18.24
C ASN A 12 17.85 3.25 18.83
N ILE A 13 16.98 2.87 19.77
CA ILE A 13 15.92 3.74 20.30
C ILE A 13 16.24 4.45 21.61
N THR A 14 17.31 4.11 22.28
CA THR A 14 17.74 4.73 23.55
C THR A 14 19.15 5.30 23.43
N GLU A 15 19.47 6.35 24.23
CA GLU A 15 20.75 7.06 24.16
C GLU A 15 21.97 6.17 24.43
N ASP A 16 21.80 5.11 25.21
CA ASP A 16 22.83 4.11 25.54
C ASP A 16 22.90 2.97 24.48
N SER A 17 21.98 2.93 23.53
CA SER A 17 21.98 1.89 22.50
C SER A 17 23.10 2.06 21.48
N LYS A 18 23.57 0.94 20.93
CA LYS A 18 24.73 0.86 20.04
C LYS A 18 24.64 1.79 18.83
N TYR A 19 23.47 1.96 18.29
CA TYR A 19 23.24 2.72 17.07
C TYR A 19 22.42 4.00 17.27
N TRP A 20 22.36 4.52 18.51
CA TRP A 20 21.68 5.77 18.82
C TRP A 20 22.12 6.95 17.93
N HIS A 21 23.41 7.06 17.65
CA HIS A 21 23.96 8.11 16.78
C HIS A 21 23.31 8.14 15.38
N LEU A 22 22.84 6.99 14.87
CA LEU A 22 22.10 6.93 13.60
C LEU A 22 20.67 7.47 13.75
N THR A 23 20.04 7.26 14.90
CA THR A 23 18.72 7.80 15.22
C THR A 23 18.78 9.32 15.37
N GLU A 24 19.79 9.86 16.05
CA GLU A 24 20.02 11.32 16.07
C GLU A 24 20.22 11.89 14.68
N LEU A 25 21.04 11.25 13.84
CA LEU A 25 21.28 11.69 12.46
C LEU A 25 19.98 11.64 11.66
N ALA A 26 19.20 10.59 11.77
CA ALA A 26 17.89 10.46 11.13
C ALA A 26 16.95 11.58 11.58
N ALA A 27 16.85 11.85 12.88
CA ALA A 27 16.03 12.93 13.43
C ALA A 27 16.45 14.32 12.91
N ARG A 28 17.75 14.60 12.88
CA ARG A 28 18.29 15.85 12.29
C ARG A 28 17.96 15.97 10.78
N CYS A 29 18.02 14.88 10.05
CA CYS A 29 17.62 14.84 8.65
C CYS A 29 16.13 15.10 8.50
N THR A 30 15.29 14.46 9.30
CA THR A 30 13.84 14.64 9.29
C THR A 30 13.45 16.10 9.59
N ALA A 31 14.07 16.72 10.57
CA ALA A 31 13.82 18.13 10.90
C ALA A 31 14.08 19.09 9.73
N LYS A 32 15.00 18.74 8.82
CA LYS A 32 15.38 19.56 7.67
C LYS A 32 14.67 19.19 6.37
N ARG A 33 14.30 17.92 6.18
CA ARG A 33 13.89 17.35 4.89
C ARG A 33 12.65 16.46 4.95
N MET A 34 12.09 16.22 6.13
CA MET A 34 10.94 15.35 6.36
C MET A 34 11.18 13.87 5.91
N VAL A 35 12.43 13.46 5.90
CA VAL A 35 12.87 12.08 5.64
C VAL A 35 14.02 11.71 6.58
N PRO A 36 14.18 10.44 6.95
CA PRO A 36 13.45 9.24 6.55
C PRO A 36 12.05 9.13 7.16
N ASP A 37 11.25 8.18 6.64
CA ASP A 37 10.08 7.67 7.33
C ASP A 37 10.51 6.66 8.39
N TYR A 38 9.76 6.58 9.51
CA TYR A 38 10.09 5.70 10.63
C TYR A 38 9.11 4.53 10.72
N ILE A 39 9.65 3.35 11.01
CA ILE A 39 8.90 2.12 11.28
C ILE A 39 9.33 1.57 12.64
N SER A 40 8.37 1.24 13.50
CA SER A 40 8.65 0.53 14.76
C SER A 40 8.75 -0.97 14.50
N ALA A 41 9.92 -1.55 14.75
CA ALA A 41 10.11 -2.99 14.67
C ALA A 41 9.20 -3.73 15.69
N LYS A 42 9.04 -3.19 16.90
CA LYS A 42 8.15 -3.75 17.91
C LYS A 42 6.70 -3.87 17.41
N VAL A 43 6.14 -2.78 16.92
CA VAL A 43 4.76 -2.77 16.39
C VAL A 43 4.63 -3.69 15.18
N MET A 44 5.64 -3.73 14.30
CA MET A 44 5.62 -4.67 13.18
C MET A 44 5.59 -6.12 13.63
N LYS A 45 6.45 -6.49 14.58
CA LYS A 45 6.49 -7.87 15.14
C LYS A 45 5.12 -8.26 15.71
N GLU A 46 4.46 -7.36 16.42
CA GLU A 46 3.11 -7.57 16.97
C GLU A 46 2.06 -7.78 15.86
N LEU A 47 2.07 -6.96 14.80
CA LEU A 47 1.06 -6.97 13.75
C LEU A 47 1.35 -7.95 12.60
N LYS A 48 2.60 -8.41 12.45
CA LYS A 48 3.08 -9.20 11.32
C LYS A 48 3.71 -10.53 11.76
N GLN A 49 3.12 -11.17 12.75
CA GLN A 49 3.51 -12.52 13.21
C GLN A 49 5.01 -12.65 13.51
N GLY A 50 5.59 -11.67 14.19
CA GLY A 50 7.00 -11.64 14.55
C GLY A 50 7.95 -11.14 13.46
N ASN A 51 7.46 -10.77 12.30
CA ASN A 51 8.29 -10.38 11.16
C ASN A 51 8.46 -8.86 11.02
N VAL A 52 9.64 -8.44 10.56
CA VAL A 52 9.94 -7.05 10.20
C VAL A 52 10.42 -7.03 8.75
N TYR A 53 9.76 -6.24 7.91
CA TYR A 53 10.11 -6.10 6.49
C TYR A 53 9.75 -4.70 5.99
N PRO A 54 10.41 -4.21 4.91
CA PRO A 54 10.18 -2.87 4.41
C PRO A 54 8.76 -2.69 3.84
N CYS A 55 8.20 -1.51 4.06
CA CYS A 55 6.97 -1.07 3.40
C CYS A 55 7.26 -0.54 1.99
N MET A 56 6.20 -0.35 1.20
CA MET A 56 6.28 0.47 -0.01
C MET A 56 6.58 1.94 0.33
N GLY A 57 7.03 2.72 -0.64
CA GLY A 57 7.33 4.14 -0.46
C GLY A 57 6.17 4.98 0.08
N CYS A 58 4.93 4.55 -0.08
CA CYS A 58 3.72 5.15 0.51
C CYS A 58 3.37 4.62 1.91
N ARG A 59 4.27 3.87 2.56
CA ARG A 59 4.11 3.23 3.88
C ARG A 59 3.07 2.11 3.94
N SER A 60 2.59 1.64 2.80
CA SER A 60 1.74 0.46 2.72
C SER A 60 2.59 -0.82 2.74
N PHE A 61 2.12 -1.83 3.46
CA PHE A 61 2.78 -3.14 3.53
C PHE A 61 2.07 -4.11 2.60
N LEU A 62 2.83 -4.78 1.74
CA LEU A 62 2.29 -5.87 0.94
C LEU A 62 2.01 -7.05 1.87
N THR A 63 0.75 -7.44 1.98
CA THR A 63 0.34 -8.57 2.80
C THR A 63 1.08 -9.83 2.37
N VAL A 64 1.55 -10.61 3.33
CA VAL A 64 2.16 -11.92 3.11
C VAL A 64 1.20 -12.97 3.63
N GLU A 65 0.70 -13.80 2.73
CA GLU A 65 -0.23 -14.87 3.06
C GLU A 65 0.50 -16.20 3.28
N ASP A 66 -0.09 -17.11 4.05
CA ASP A 66 0.56 -18.36 4.45
C ASP A 66 0.82 -19.33 3.30
N ASP A 67 0.07 -19.22 2.21
CA ASP A 67 0.26 -20.00 0.99
C ASP A 67 1.34 -19.42 0.05
N GLN A 68 1.82 -18.21 0.34
CA GLN A 68 2.82 -17.49 -0.45
C GLN A 68 4.21 -17.62 0.14
N ARG A 69 4.84 -18.79 -0.09
CA ARG A 69 6.15 -19.12 0.47
C ARG A 69 7.23 -19.19 -0.59
N ASN A 70 8.46 -18.95 -0.15
CA ASN A 70 9.66 -19.29 -0.90
C ASN A 70 9.82 -20.81 -1.00
N PRO A 71 10.67 -21.32 -1.94
CA PRO A 71 10.93 -22.76 -2.05
C PRO A 71 11.47 -23.43 -0.78
N ASP A 72 12.09 -22.65 0.12
CA ASP A 72 12.62 -23.10 1.41
C ASP A 72 11.56 -23.10 2.54
N GLY A 73 10.31 -22.78 2.22
CA GLY A 73 9.19 -22.71 3.17
C GLY A 73 9.08 -21.39 3.96
N SER A 74 10.03 -20.46 3.83
CA SER A 74 9.96 -19.15 4.45
C SER A 74 8.92 -18.24 3.77
N HIS A 75 8.38 -17.26 4.52
CA HIS A 75 7.49 -16.25 3.94
C HIS A 75 8.22 -15.34 2.94
N LYS A 76 7.53 -14.99 1.87
CA LYS A 76 8.09 -14.11 0.82
C LYS A 76 7.93 -12.63 1.19
N PHE A 77 8.94 -12.05 1.82
CA PHE A 77 8.94 -10.62 2.21
C PHE A 77 9.62 -9.71 1.19
N TYR A 78 10.57 -10.21 0.41
CA TYR A 78 11.42 -9.44 -0.50
C TYR A 78 11.15 -9.75 -1.96
N GLY A 79 11.58 -8.85 -2.85
CA GLY A 79 11.39 -8.97 -4.28
C GLY A 79 9.93 -8.81 -4.74
N ARG A 80 9.07 -8.27 -3.86
CA ARG A 80 7.66 -8.04 -4.13
C ARG A 80 7.41 -6.60 -4.55
N PHE A 81 6.36 -6.37 -5.31
CA PHE A 81 6.03 -5.05 -5.80
C PHE A 81 4.52 -4.89 -5.98
N ASN A 82 4.08 -3.64 -6.12
CA ASN A 82 2.70 -3.31 -6.50
C ASN A 82 2.68 -2.96 -7.99
N GLN A 83 1.80 -3.62 -8.75
CA GLN A 83 1.62 -3.39 -10.19
C GLN A 83 1.00 -2.04 -10.49
N GLY A 84 0.34 -1.43 -9.51
CA GLY A 84 -0.24 -0.10 -9.61
C GLY A 84 -1.45 0.07 -8.71
N VAL A 85 -1.86 1.33 -8.57
CA VAL A 85 -3.00 1.74 -7.75
C VAL A 85 -4.04 2.38 -8.67
N VAL A 86 -5.31 2.07 -8.45
CA VAL A 86 -6.44 2.85 -8.94
C VAL A 86 -7.15 3.45 -7.73
N THR A 87 -7.36 4.75 -7.72
CA THR A 87 -7.91 5.46 -6.57
C THR A 87 -9.33 5.92 -6.86
N ILE A 88 -10.29 5.50 -6.02
CA ILE A 88 -11.65 6.02 -6.08
C ILE A 88 -11.71 7.40 -5.42
N ASN A 89 -12.37 8.35 -6.09
CA ASN A 89 -12.63 9.68 -5.57
C ASN A 89 -13.97 9.70 -4.83
N LEU A 90 -13.93 9.58 -3.50
CA LEU A 90 -15.13 9.58 -2.67
C LEU A 90 -15.84 10.95 -2.64
N VAL A 91 -15.10 12.03 -2.93
CA VAL A 91 -15.70 13.39 -3.03
C VAL A 91 -16.62 13.47 -4.25
N ASP A 92 -16.16 12.94 -5.40
CA ASP A 92 -16.99 12.88 -6.63
C ASP A 92 -18.26 12.07 -6.40
N VAL A 93 -18.15 10.92 -5.73
CA VAL A 93 -19.31 10.08 -5.39
C VAL A 93 -20.32 10.86 -4.53
N ALA A 94 -19.84 11.53 -3.48
CA ALA A 94 -20.70 12.31 -2.57
C ALA A 94 -21.33 13.53 -3.25
N CYS A 95 -20.57 14.25 -4.08
CA CYS A 95 -21.10 15.39 -4.83
C CYS A 95 -22.17 14.95 -5.85
N SER A 96 -21.92 13.87 -6.55
CA SER A 96 -22.85 13.31 -7.55
C SER A 96 -24.12 12.75 -6.91
N ALA A 97 -24.06 12.33 -5.65
CA ALA A 97 -25.22 11.85 -4.90
C ALA A 97 -26.21 12.96 -4.48
N GLU A 98 -25.77 14.23 -4.46
CA GLU A 98 -26.61 15.39 -4.14
C GLU A 98 -27.37 15.26 -2.79
N GLY A 99 -26.73 14.60 -1.79
CA GLY A 99 -27.31 14.39 -0.47
C GLY A 99 -28.26 13.18 -0.36
N ASN A 100 -28.51 12.46 -1.45
CA ASN A 100 -29.34 11.26 -1.45
C ASN A 100 -28.48 10.02 -1.13
N MET A 101 -28.79 9.33 -0.04
CA MET A 101 -28.01 8.20 0.46
C MET A 101 -28.11 6.96 -0.47
N ASP A 102 -29.28 6.67 -1.01
CA ASP A 102 -29.45 5.51 -1.93
C ASP A 102 -28.68 5.74 -3.23
N ARG A 103 -28.74 6.98 -3.76
CA ARG A 103 -27.95 7.38 -4.93
C ARG A 103 -26.46 7.33 -4.64
N PHE A 104 -26.03 7.69 -3.44
CA PHE A 104 -24.62 7.57 -3.03
C PHE A 104 -24.12 6.12 -3.16
N TRP A 105 -24.84 5.17 -2.59
CA TRP A 105 -24.45 3.77 -2.65
C TRP A 105 -24.47 3.22 -4.08
N ALA A 106 -25.43 3.59 -4.89
CA ALA A 106 -25.50 3.17 -6.31
C ALA A 106 -24.30 3.70 -7.10
N ILE A 107 -23.94 4.97 -6.94
CA ILE A 107 -22.78 5.58 -7.60
C ILE A 107 -21.46 4.96 -7.08
N LEU A 108 -21.36 4.71 -5.78
CA LEU A 108 -20.19 4.06 -5.19
C LEU A 108 -19.95 2.68 -5.82
N GLU A 109 -21.00 1.85 -5.97
CA GLU A 109 -20.89 0.54 -6.59
C GLU A 109 -20.46 0.64 -8.08
N GLU A 110 -21.02 1.56 -8.83
CA GLU A 110 -20.63 1.81 -10.22
C GLU A 110 -19.15 2.19 -10.32
N ARG A 111 -18.69 3.14 -9.48
CA ARG A 111 -17.28 3.58 -9.47
C ARG A 111 -16.34 2.48 -9.00
N LEU A 112 -16.74 1.67 -8.03
CA LEU A 112 -15.95 0.51 -7.59
C LEU A 112 -15.77 -0.51 -8.71
N GLU A 113 -16.82 -0.82 -9.46
CA GLU A 113 -16.72 -1.72 -10.62
C GLU A 113 -15.77 -1.18 -11.69
N LEU A 114 -15.83 0.12 -11.97
CA LEU A 114 -14.88 0.77 -12.88
C LEU A 114 -13.43 0.68 -12.37
N CYS A 115 -13.19 0.90 -11.08
CA CYS A 115 -11.87 0.74 -10.47
C CYS A 115 -11.35 -0.70 -10.62
N HIS A 116 -12.20 -1.69 -10.37
CA HIS A 116 -11.86 -3.11 -10.53
C HIS A 116 -11.49 -3.46 -11.99
N ARG A 117 -12.29 -3.01 -12.94
CA ARG A 117 -12.00 -3.20 -14.36
C ARG A 117 -10.68 -2.55 -14.76
N ALA A 118 -10.41 -1.35 -14.26
CA ALA A 118 -9.15 -0.65 -14.51
C ALA A 118 -7.95 -1.39 -13.92
N LEU A 119 -8.07 -1.94 -12.69
CA LEU A 119 -7.03 -2.76 -12.06
C LEU A 119 -6.76 -4.04 -12.86
N ARG A 120 -7.80 -4.76 -13.30
CA ARG A 120 -7.65 -5.96 -14.14
C ARG A 120 -6.98 -5.62 -15.45
N TYR A 121 -7.40 -4.55 -16.13
CA TYR A 121 -6.79 -4.11 -17.37
C TYR A 121 -5.31 -3.78 -17.21
N ARG A 122 -4.92 -3.13 -16.11
CA ARG A 122 -3.50 -2.87 -15.78
C ARG A 122 -2.70 -4.16 -15.64
N HIS A 123 -3.26 -5.14 -14.92
CA HIS A 123 -2.63 -6.45 -14.76
C HIS A 123 -2.45 -7.17 -16.10
N GLU A 124 -3.51 -7.23 -16.90
CA GLU A 124 -3.50 -7.86 -18.23
C GLU A 124 -2.49 -7.20 -19.18
N ARG A 125 -2.35 -5.87 -19.09
CA ARG A 125 -1.36 -5.12 -19.91
C ARG A 125 0.10 -5.41 -19.55
N LEU A 126 0.37 -5.96 -18.38
CA LEU A 126 1.72 -6.37 -17.97
C LEU A 126 2.10 -7.75 -18.50
N LEU A 127 1.12 -8.59 -18.83
CA LEU A 127 1.37 -9.93 -19.37
C LEU A 127 2.14 -9.86 -20.68
N GLY A 128 3.11 -10.75 -20.84
CA GLY A 128 4.01 -10.79 -22.01
C GLY A 128 5.10 -9.71 -22.00
N THR A 129 5.16 -8.84 -20.98
CA THR A 129 6.25 -7.85 -20.86
C THR A 129 7.58 -8.58 -20.68
N ILE A 130 8.56 -8.25 -21.51
CA ILE A 130 9.90 -8.84 -21.41
C ILE A 130 10.77 -8.08 -20.41
N SER A 131 11.68 -8.78 -19.77
CA SER A 131 12.59 -8.26 -18.75
C SER A 131 13.48 -7.10 -19.25
N ASP A 132 13.66 -6.98 -20.55
CA ASP A 132 14.46 -5.92 -21.19
C ASP A 132 13.80 -4.54 -21.09
N VAL A 133 12.51 -4.44 -20.84
CA VAL A 133 11.77 -3.15 -20.68
C VAL A 133 12.31 -2.36 -19.49
N ALA A 134 12.70 -3.04 -18.41
CA ALA A 134 13.28 -2.41 -17.22
C ALA A 134 14.34 -3.34 -16.59
N PRO A 135 15.54 -3.44 -17.18
CA PRO A 135 16.55 -4.42 -16.74
C PRO A 135 16.94 -4.27 -15.27
N ILE A 136 17.04 -3.06 -14.75
CA ILE A 136 17.37 -2.81 -13.34
C ILE A 136 16.37 -3.49 -12.41
N LEU A 137 15.09 -3.45 -12.74
CA LEU A 137 14.04 -4.09 -11.96
C LEU A 137 14.05 -5.61 -12.10
N TRP A 138 14.13 -6.10 -13.33
CA TRP A 138 13.83 -7.48 -13.66
C TRP A 138 15.03 -8.39 -13.80
N GLN A 139 16.19 -7.87 -14.26
CA GLN A 139 17.38 -8.67 -14.54
C GLN A 139 18.48 -8.52 -13.48
N TYR A 140 18.67 -7.30 -12.93
CA TYR A 140 19.81 -6.98 -12.06
C TYR A 140 19.49 -7.00 -10.56
N GLY A 141 18.32 -7.46 -10.17
CA GLY A 141 18.05 -7.86 -8.80
C GLY A 141 17.32 -6.84 -7.94
N ALA A 142 16.83 -5.70 -8.49
CA ALA A 142 15.99 -4.81 -7.69
C ALA A 142 14.67 -5.49 -7.27
N LEU A 143 14.04 -6.25 -8.17
CA LEU A 143 12.86 -7.07 -7.88
C LEU A 143 13.09 -8.55 -8.22
N SER A 144 13.85 -8.85 -9.26
CA SER A 144 14.06 -10.20 -9.75
C SER A 144 15.42 -10.33 -10.45
N ARG A 145 15.78 -11.55 -10.84
CA ARG A 145 16.96 -11.90 -11.64
C ARG A 145 16.55 -12.75 -12.84
N LEU A 146 15.64 -12.25 -13.65
CA LEU A 146 15.22 -12.86 -14.90
C LEU A 146 16.35 -12.79 -15.94
N LYS A 147 16.36 -13.74 -16.85
CA LYS A 147 17.25 -13.69 -18.02
C LYS A 147 16.76 -12.64 -19.01
N LYS A 148 17.66 -12.14 -19.82
CA LYS A 148 17.32 -11.25 -20.94
C LYS A 148 16.29 -11.93 -21.86
N GLY A 149 15.23 -11.18 -22.24
CA GLY A 149 14.13 -11.68 -23.07
C GLY A 149 13.10 -12.57 -22.35
N GLU A 150 13.32 -12.92 -21.09
CA GLU A 150 12.34 -13.67 -20.29
C GLU A 150 11.15 -12.78 -19.92
N THR A 151 9.92 -13.30 -19.96
CA THR A 151 8.73 -12.53 -19.56
C THR A 151 8.63 -12.42 -18.03
N ILE A 152 7.99 -11.32 -17.57
CA ILE A 152 7.76 -11.08 -16.14
C ILE A 152 6.53 -11.82 -15.60
N ASP A 153 5.83 -12.58 -16.42
CA ASP A 153 4.51 -13.15 -16.10
C ASP A 153 4.47 -13.91 -14.77
N LYS A 154 5.52 -14.72 -14.51
CA LYS A 154 5.64 -15.47 -13.25
C LYS A 154 5.73 -14.57 -12.00
N LEU A 155 6.07 -13.30 -12.16
CA LEU A 155 6.16 -12.32 -11.08
C LEU A 155 4.84 -11.57 -10.84
N LEU A 156 3.83 -11.78 -11.70
CA LEU A 156 2.53 -11.12 -11.58
C LEU A 156 1.55 -11.91 -10.71
N TYR A 157 1.92 -13.14 -10.33
CA TYR A 157 1.08 -14.08 -9.58
C TYR A 157 1.78 -14.61 -8.33
N ASN A 158 1.07 -15.42 -7.56
CA ASN A 158 1.59 -16.21 -6.44
C ASN A 158 2.35 -15.36 -5.40
N GLY A 159 1.79 -14.22 -5.03
CA GLY A 159 2.35 -13.35 -3.99
C GLY A 159 3.58 -12.53 -4.39
N TYR A 160 4.04 -12.61 -5.63
CA TYR A 160 5.13 -11.75 -6.11
C TYR A 160 4.70 -10.29 -6.22
N SER A 161 3.48 -10.06 -6.67
CA SER A 161 2.97 -8.71 -6.85
C SER A 161 1.51 -8.62 -6.45
N THR A 162 1.08 -7.40 -6.16
CA THR A 162 -0.29 -7.04 -5.83
C THR A 162 -0.78 -5.92 -6.74
N ILE A 163 -2.08 -5.77 -6.81
CA ILE A 163 -2.75 -4.57 -7.32
C ILE A 163 -3.50 -3.93 -6.15
N SER A 164 -3.64 -2.63 -6.14
CA SER A 164 -4.22 -1.93 -4.99
C SER A 164 -5.35 -0.99 -5.40
N LEU A 165 -6.46 -1.08 -4.68
CA LEU A 165 -7.49 -0.06 -4.68
C LEU A 165 -7.15 1.00 -3.63
N GLY A 166 -7.00 2.25 -4.05
CA GLY A 166 -6.86 3.39 -3.17
C GLY A 166 -8.18 4.16 -3.03
N TYR A 167 -8.24 5.03 -2.05
CA TYR A 167 -9.34 5.98 -1.89
C TYR A 167 -8.83 7.36 -1.50
N ALA A 168 -9.61 8.39 -1.82
CA ALA A 168 -9.32 9.77 -1.40
C ALA A 168 -10.63 10.48 -1.05
N GLY A 169 -10.55 11.41 -0.08
CA GLY A 169 -11.66 12.29 0.25
C GLY A 169 -12.69 11.74 1.23
N LEU A 170 -12.27 10.86 2.17
CA LEU A 170 -13.18 10.32 3.18
C LEU A 170 -13.80 11.40 4.08
N TYR A 171 -12.99 12.40 4.49
CA TYR A 171 -13.45 13.54 5.27
C TYR A 171 -14.48 14.35 4.50
N GLU A 172 -14.15 14.77 3.31
CA GLU A 172 -15.00 15.61 2.45
C GLU A 172 -16.30 14.88 2.07
N MET A 173 -16.23 13.58 1.83
CA MET A 173 -17.40 12.74 1.61
C MET A 173 -18.36 12.78 2.80
N CYS A 174 -17.86 12.59 4.02
CA CYS A 174 -18.68 12.65 5.23
C CYS A 174 -19.26 14.04 5.45
N MET A 175 -18.46 15.08 5.26
CA MET A 175 -18.93 16.46 5.34
C MET A 175 -20.04 16.77 4.32
N ARG A 176 -19.89 16.27 3.09
CA ARG A 176 -20.88 16.50 2.02
C ARG A 176 -22.19 15.75 2.25
N MET A 177 -22.13 14.51 2.76
CA MET A 177 -23.30 13.66 2.94
C MET A 177 -24.02 13.88 4.27
N LEU A 178 -23.27 14.17 5.35
CA LEU A 178 -23.80 14.22 6.71
C LEU A 178 -23.57 15.56 7.44
N GLY A 179 -22.77 16.47 6.86
CA GLY A 179 -22.36 17.72 7.51
C GLY A 179 -21.41 17.53 8.69
N LYS A 180 -20.81 16.34 8.85
CA LYS A 180 -19.96 15.97 9.98
C LYS A 180 -18.67 15.29 9.53
N SER A 181 -17.59 15.46 10.31
CA SER A 181 -16.31 14.76 10.08
C SER A 181 -16.46 13.25 10.25
N HIS A 182 -15.67 12.48 9.54
CA HIS A 182 -15.56 11.01 9.71
C HIS A 182 -15.11 10.60 11.12
N THR A 183 -14.53 11.51 11.91
CA THR A 183 -14.17 11.30 13.32
C THR A 183 -15.31 11.56 14.29
N ASP A 184 -16.38 12.22 13.83
CA ASP A 184 -17.59 12.47 14.64
C ASP A 184 -18.30 11.13 14.93
N PRO A 185 -18.73 10.87 16.19
CA PRO A 185 -19.43 9.64 16.55
C PRO A 185 -20.65 9.30 15.68
N GLU A 186 -21.37 10.30 15.18
CA GLU A 186 -22.54 10.10 14.33
C GLU A 186 -22.19 9.78 12.86
N ALA A 187 -21.10 10.33 12.33
CA ALA A 187 -20.64 10.06 10.96
C ALA A 187 -19.73 8.83 10.84
N ARG A 188 -19.08 8.45 11.93
CA ARG A 188 -18.13 7.32 11.96
C ARG A 188 -18.72 6.00 11.45
N PRO A 189 -19.96 5.58 11.81
CA PRO A 189 -20.55 4.35 11.28
C PRO A 189 -20.67 4.35 9.75
N PHE A 190 -21.04 5.50 9.16
CA PHE A 190 -21.12 5.65 7.71
C PHE A 190 -19.73 5.54 7.06
N ALA A 191 -18.74 6.24 7.61
CA ALA A 191 -17.36 6.15 7.13
C ALA A 191 -16.83 4.71 7.16
N LEU A 192 -17.03 4.00 8.29
CA LEU A 192 -16.63 2.60 8.44
C LEU A 192 -17.35 1.68 7.45
N LYS A 193 -18.65 1.90 7.21
CA LYS A 193 -19.42 1.12 6.23
C LYS A 193 -18.88 1.31 4.80
N VAL A 194 -18.48 2.54 4.44
CA VAL A 194 -17.83 2.80 3.15
C VAL A 194 -16.50 2.07 3.08
N MET A 195 -15.65 2.18 4.09
CA MET A 195 -14.36 1.47 4.14
C MET A 195 -14.51 -0.05 4.06
N GLN A 196 -15.49 -0.60 4.80
CA GLN A 196 -15.81 -2.02 4.72
C GLN A 196 -16.22 -2.42 3.30
N ARG A 197 -17.07 -1.62 2.65
CA ARG A 197 -17.49 -1.90 1.28
C ARG A 197 -16.34 -1.87 0.27
N LEU A 198 -15.36 -0.96 0.46
CA LEU A 198 -14.13 -0.94 -0.34
C LEU A 198 -13.30 -2.22 -0.15
N ASN A 199 -13.28 -2.74 1.07
CA ASN A 199 -12.52 -3.95 1.43
C ASN A 199 -13.18 -5.24 0.93
N ASP A 200 -14.52 -5.29 0.87
CA ASP A 200 -15.29 -6.46 0.47
C ASP A 200 -15.34 -6.68 -1.05
N LYS A 201 -14.91 -5.69 -1.84
CA LYS A 201 -14.92 -5.76 -3.30
C LYS A 201 -13.64 -6.33 -3.88
#